data_e306d65b62e394de2bcc46dc8e93cd2f
#
_entry.id   e306d65b62e394de2bcc46dc8e93cd2f
#
_cell.length_a   1.000
_cell.length_b   1.000
_cell.length_c   1.000
_cell.angle_alpha   90.00
_cell.angle_beta   90.00
_cell.angle_gamma   90.00
#
_symmetry.space_group_name_H-M   'P 1'
#
loop_
_entity.id
_entity.type
_entity.pdbx_description
1 polymer ?
#
loop_
_entity_poly.entity_id
_entity_poly.type
_entity_poly.pdbx_seq_one_letter_code
_entity_poly.pdbx_strand_id
1 'polypeptide(L)'
;MNKKQKKVFIRIIIAFALIIILKWIPVEGYVRFALYMVPYLVIGYDILRKAGKGILNRQVFDENFLMAVATVGAIALGDYTEGVSVMLFYQIGELFQSYAVGKSRRNISELMDIRPDYANIEKDGQLEQVDPDEVEVGTTIVVQSGEKVPIDGVILEGSSTLN
;
A
#
# COMPACT_ATOMS: atom_id res chain seq x y z
N MET A 1 -0.01 -2.57 -9.24
CA MET A 1 -0.14 -1.16 -8.82
C MET A 1 -1.59 -0.73 -8.82
N ASN A 2 -2.06 -0.18 -7.70
CA ASN A 2 -3.39 0.38 -7.55
C ASN A 2 -3.50 1.72 -8.34
N LYS A 3 -4.74 2.18 -8.67
CA LYS A 3 -4.98 3.46 -9.38
C LYS A 3 -4.29 4.66 -8.69
N LYS A 4 -4.25 4.67 -7.34
CA LYS A 4 -3.58 5.71 -6.55
C LYS A 4 -2.04 5.68 -6.75
N GLN A 5 -1.44 4.49 -6.70
CA GLN A 5 0.00 4.31 -6.93
C GLN A 5 0.43 4.71 -8.35
N LYS A 6 -0.39 4.41 -9.37
CA LYS A 6 -0.14 4.85 -10.74
C LYS A 6 -0.12 6.37 -10.87
N LYS A 7 -1.03 7.08 -10.19
CA LYS A 7 -1.05 8.56 -10.19
C LYS A 7 0.21 9.14 -9.54
N VAL A 8 0.65 8.57 -8.41
CA VAL A 8 1.90 9.01 -7.75
C VAL A 8 3.10 8.75 -8.65
N PHE A 9 3.18 7.60 -9.27
CA PHE A 9 4.26 7.25 -10.21
C PHE A 9 4.35 8.24 -11.39
N ILE A 10 3.22 8.60 -11.99
CA ILE A 10 3.18 9.59 -13.07
C ILE A 10 3.67 10.96 -12.59
N ARG A 11 3.26 11.40 -11.40
CA ARG A 11 3.73 12.67 -10.80
C ARG A 11 5.24 12.66 -10.57
N ILE A 12 5.81 11.54 -10.11
CA ILE A 12 7.25 11.35 -9.92
C ILE A 12 7.98 11.55 -11.26
N ILE A 13 7.50 10.90 -12.33
CA ILE A 13 8.11 11.03 -13.66
C ILE A 13 8.05 12.49 -14.17
N ILE A 14 6.90 13.14 -14.02
CA ILE A 14 6.71 14.53 -14.45
C ILE A 14 7.64 15.45 -13.67
N ALA A 15 7.69 15.33 -12.33
CA ALA A 15 8.55 16.17 -11.51
C ALA A 15 10.04 15.95 -11.82
N PHE A 16 10.45 14.70 -12.02
CA PHE A 16 11.83 14.36 -12.39
C PHE A 16 12.21 14.97 -13.73
N ALA A 17 11.36 14.85 -14.75
CA ALA A 17 11.59 15.48 -16.05
C ALA A 17 11.68 17.00 -15.94
N LEU A 18 10.80 17.64 -15.16
CA LEU A 18 10.83 19.09 -14.95
C LEU A 18 12.12 19.54 -14.25
N ILE A 19 12.59 18.82 -13.23
CA ILE A 19 13.86 19.13 -12.53
C ILE A 19 15.02 19.10 -13.52
N ILE A 20 15.10 18.06 -14.37
CA ILE A 20 16.16 17.94 -15.38
C ILE A 20 16.11 19.12 -16.36
N ILE A 21 14.94 19.44 -16.88
CA ILE A 21 14.75 20.55 -17.81
C ILE A 21 15.16 21.88 -17.17
N LEU A 22 14.71 22.14 -15.93
CA LEU A 22 15.01 23.38 -15.21
C LEU A 22 16.49 23.54 -14.88
N LYS A 23 17.24 22.44 -14.74
CA LYS A 23 18.68 22.50 -14.53
C LYS A 23 19.45 23.08 -15.73
N TRP A 24 18.89 22.94 -16.94
CA TRP A 24 19.51 23.42 -18.19
C TRP A 24 19.07 24.84 -18.57
N ILE A 25 18.06 25.38 -17.87
CA ILE A 25 17.57 26.75 -18.16
C ILE A 25 18.29 27.73 -17.24
N PRO A 26 19.10 28.66 -17.79
CA PRO A 26 19.82 29.64 -17.00
C PRO A 26 18.88 30.78 -16.58
N VAL A 27 18.06 30.55 -15.55
CA VAL A 27 17.19 31.59 -14.97
C VAL A 27 17.58 31.84 -13.52
N GLU A 28 17.48 33.07 -13.08
CA GLU A 28 17.84 33.52 -11.74
C GLU A 28 16.68 34.28 -11.07
N GLY A 29 16.82 34.50 -9.77
CA GLY A 29 15.88 35.28 -8.96
C GLY A 29 14.48 34.66 -8.83
N TYR A 30 13.48 35.52 -8.84
CA TYR A 30 12.08 35.11 -8.60
C TYR A 30 11.52 34.16 -9.69
N VAL A 31 12.02 34.27 -10.91
CA VAL A 31 11.61 33.38 -12.01
C VAL A 31 12.06 31.95 -11.74
N ARG A 32 13.29 31.76 -11.26
CA ARG A 32 13.81 30.46 -10.84
C ARG A 32 12.97 29.87 -9.72
N PHE A 33 12.67 30.65 -8.69
CA PHE A 33 11.80 30.26 -7.60
C PHE A 33 10.43 29.76 -8.12
N ALA A 34 9.75 30.57 -8.96
CA ALA A 34 8.44 30.23 -9.49
C ALA A 34 8.45 28.93 -10.32
N LEU A 35 9.49 28.74 -11.13
CA LEU A 35 9.64 27.53 -11.95
C LEU A 35 9.86 26.27 -11.12
N TYR A 36 10.69 26.33 -10.06
CA TYR A 36 10.91 25.18 -9.16
C TYR A 36 9.72 24.89 -8.25
N MET A 37 8.85 25.90 -7.99
CA MET A 37 7.61 25.67 -7.26
C MET A 37 6.63 24.76 -8.01
N VAL A 38 6.69 24.71 -9.35
CA VAL A 38 5.82 23.81 -10.14
C VAL A 38 6.08 22.34 -9.83
N PRO A 39 7.29 21.79 -10.05
CA PRO A 39 7.55 20.38 -9.71
C PRO A 39 7.43 20.12 -8.21
N TYR A 40 7.77 21.08 -7.34
CA TYR A 40 7.60 20.96 -5.90
C TYR A 40 6.13 20.73 -5.50
N LEU A 41 5.22 21.54 -6.02
CA LEU A 41 3.79 21.38 -5.73
C LEU A 41 3.19 20.16 -6.42
N VAL A 42 3.61 19.82 -7.62
CA VAL A 42 3.13 18.59 -8.31
C VAL A 42 3.42 17.36 -7.50
N ILE A 43 4.62 17.25 -6.92
CA ILE A 43 5.03 16.06 -6.17
C ILE A 43 4.68 16.14 -4.68
N GLY A 44 4.80 17.33 -4.07
CA GLY A 44 4.69 17.55 -2.63
C GLY A 44 3.28 17.83 -2.12
N TYR A 45 2.31 18.08 -2.98
CA TYR A 45 0.95 18.48 -2.57
C TYR A 45 0.33 17.59 -1.49
N ASP A 46 0.43 16.27 -1.68
CA ASP A 46 -0.17 15.30 -0.74
C ASP A 46 0.53 15.33 0.63
N ILE A 47 1.86 15.52 0.63
CA ILE A 47 2.71 15.60 1.83
C ILE A 47 2.42 16.90 2.59
N LEU A 48 2.44 18.03 1.88
CA LEU A 48 2.14 19.34 2.46
C LEU A 48 0.73 19.39 3.06
N ARG A 49 -0.24 18.79 2.39
CA ARG A 49 -1.61 18.67 2.90
C ARG A 49 -1.70 17.79 4.14
N LYS A 50 -0.97 16.66 4.18
CA LYS A 50 -0.91 15.80 5.36
C LYS A 50 -0.22 16.52 6.53
N ALA A 51 0.91 17.18 6.29
CA ALA A 51 1.61 17.98 7.28
C ALA A 51 0.72 19.08 7.87
N GLY A 52 0.01 19.83 7.02
CA GLY A 52 -0.94 20.84 7.48
C GLY A 52 -2.09 20.26 8.34
N LYS A 53 -2.63 19.10 7.95
CA LYS A 53 -3.62 18.40 8.78
C LYS A 53 -3.03 17.87 10.09
N GLY A 54 -1.79 17.38 10.07
CA GLY A 54 -1.08 16.93 11.28
C GLY A 54 -0.95 18.05 12.29
N ILE A 55 -0.60 19.27 11.87
CA ILE A 55 -0.53 20.45 12.72
C ILE A 55 -1.90 20.73 13.36
N LEU A 56 -2.98 20.74 12.57
CA LEU A 56 -4.34 21.00 13.04
C LEU A 56 -4.81 19.93 14.05
N ASN A 57 -4.39 18.67 13.86
CA ASN A 57 -4.73 17.54 14.73
C ASN A 57 -3.76 17.36 15.91
N ARG A 58 -2.85 18.32 16.15
CA ARG A 58 -1.79 18.26 17.19
C ARG A 58 -0.81 17.09 17.07
N GLN A 59 -0.70 16.51 15.89
CA GLN A 59 0.29 15.50 15.53
C GLN A 59 1.44 16.16 14.76
N VAL A 60 2.19 17.03 15.47
CA VAL A 60 3.15 17.96 14.85
C VAL A 60 4.45 17.29 14.43
N PHE A 61 4.79 16.13 14.98
CA PHE A 61 6.09 15.46 14.72
C PHE A 61 5.94 14.18 13.89
N ASP A 62 5.01 14.17 12.93
CA ASP A 62 4.96 13.09 11.95
C ASP A 62 6.00 13.27 10.83
N GLU A 63 6.28 12.21 10.10
CA GLU A 63 7.24 12.21 9.00
C GLU A 63 6.90 13.24 7.91
N ASN A 64 5.61 13.45 7.62
CA ASN A 64 5.16 14.39 6.60
C ASN A 64 5.46 15.83 7.02
N PHE A 65 5.29 16.15 8.30
CA PHE A 65 5.63 17.47 8.85
C PHE A 65 7.13 17.71 8.77
N LEU A 66 7.96 16.76 9.21
CA LEU A 66 9.41 16.89 9.15
C LEU A 66 9.90 17.10 7.72
N MET A 67 9.36 16.35 6.76
CA MET A 67 9.69 16.50 5.34
C MET A 67 9.23 17.83 4.77
N ALA A 68 8.03 18.30 5.15
CA ALA A 68 7.55 19.63 4.74
C ALA A 68 8.46 20.73 5.27
N VAL A 69 8.84 20.70 6.55
CA VAL A 69 9.74 21.69 7.16
C VAL A 69 11.12 21.68 6.48
N ALA A 70 11.71 20.49 6.27
CA ALA A 70 13.02 20.37 5.65
C ALA A 70 13.04 20.95 4.23
N THR A 71 12.04 20.59 3.40
CA THR A 71 11.99 21.01 2.01
C THR A 71 11.59 22.47 1.84
N VAL A 72 10.68 22.99 2.66
CA VAL A 72 10.35 24.43 2.71
C VAL A 72 11.56 25.22 3.20
N GLY A 73 12.29 24.71 4.21
CA GLY A 73 13.53 25.33 4.68
C GLY A 73 14.59 25.43 3.60
N ALA A 74 14.85 24.35 2.84
CA ALA A 74 15.78 24.38 1.72
C ALA A 74 15.37 25.41 0.66
N ILE A 75 14.08 25.48 0.31
CA ILE A 75 13.56 26.49 -0.63
C ILE A 75 13.74 27.92 -0.10
N ALA A 76 13.49 28.14 1.17
CA ALA A 76 13.66 29.45 1.82
C ALA A 76 15.13 29.92 1.83
N LEU A 77 16.08 28.98 1.91
CA LEU A 77 17.51 29.25 1.79
C LEU A 77 18.00 29.46 0.38
N GLY A 78 17.13 29.28 -0.63
CA GLY A 78 17.47 29.42 -2.05
C GLY A 78 17.91 28.11 -2.73
N ASP A 79 17.96 27.00 -1.99
CA ASP A 79 18.36 25.69 -2.51
C ASP A 79 17.17 24.94 -3.12
N TYR A 80 16.57 25.54 -4.16
CA TYR A 80 15.34 25.06 -4.79
C TYR A 80 15.50 23.63 -5.33
N THR A 81 16.66 23.34 -5.95
CA THR A 81 16.95 22.01 -6.50
C THR A 81 16.98 20.94 -5.40
N GLU A 82 17.59 21.25 -4.26
CA GLU A 82 17.64 20.33 -3.11
C GLU A 82 16.24 20.11 -2.54
N GLY A 83 15.49 21.17 -2.26
CA GLY A 83 14.13 21.06 -1.71
C GLY A 83 13.23 20.19 -2.58
N VAL A 84 13.25 20.38 -3.90
CA VAL A 84 12.44 19.56 -4.82
C VAL A 84 12.96 18.13 -4.93
N SER A 85 14.29 17.93 -4.95
CA SER A 85 14.90 16.61 -5.05
C SER A 85 14.61 15.76 -3.80
N VAL A 86 14.73 16.34 -2.62
CA VAL A 86 14.40 15.66 -1.35
C VAL A 86 12.93 15.24 -1.33
N MET A 87 12.01 16.11 -1.74
CA MET A 87 10.60 15.80 -1.85
C MET A 87 10.34 14.66 -2.86
N LEU A 88 11.09 14.66 -3.98
CA LEU A 88 11.00 13.62 -5.01
C LEU A 88 11.44 12.26 -4.45
N PHE A 89 12.60 12.19 -3.78
CA PHE A 89 13.10 10.95 -3.19
C PHE A 89 12.18 10.41 -2.10
N TYR A 90 11.62 11.29 -1.29
CA TYR A 90 10.64 10.90 -0.29
C TYR A 90 9.39 10.26 -0.93
N GLN A 91 8.83 10.86 -1.99
CA GLN A 91 7.69 10.29 -2.71
C GLN A 91 8.00 8.96 -3.38
N ILE A 92 9.23 8.78 -3.86
CA ILE A 92 9.68 7.49 -4.39
C ILE A 92 9.66 6.45 -3.26
N GLY A 93 10.22 6.78 -2.08
CA GLY A 93 10.21 5.90 -0.91
C GLY A 93 8.79 5.53 -0.47
N GLU A 94 7.88 6.50 -0.36
CA GLU A 94 6.47 6.29 -0.03
C GLU A 94 5.77 5.36 -1.05
N LEU A 95 6.08 5.52 -2.34
CA LEU A 95 5.54 4.64 -3.38
C LEU A 95 6.01 3.19 -3.21
N PHE A 96 7.32 2.99 -2.96
CA PHE A 96 7.88 1.65 -2.71
C PHE A 96 7.30 1.02 -1.45
N GLN A 97 7.20 1.77 -0.36
CA GLN A 97 6.58 1.29 0.89
C GLN A 97 5.13 0.89 0.67
N SER A 98 4.34 1.74 0.02
CA SER A 98 2.93 1.45 -0.30
C SER A 98 2.78 0.21 -1.19
N TYR A 99 3.70 -0.01 -2.13
CA TYR A 99 3.70 -1.18 -2.99
C TYR A 99 4.04 -2.45 -2.21
N ALA A 100 5.10 -2.42 -1.39
CA ALA A 100 5.55 -3.54 -0.58
C ALA A 100 4.48 -3.99 0.44
N VAL A 101 3.90 -3.03 1.18
CA VAL A 101 2.82 -3.31 2.14
C VAL A 101 1.56 -3.85 1.43
N GLY A 102 1.20 -3.27 0.28
CA GLY A 102 0.05 -3.72 -0.50
C GLY A 102 0.20 -5.15 -1.01
N LYS A 103 1.42 -5.55 -1.41
CA LYS A 103 1.73 -6.92 -1.84
C LYS A 103 1.67 -7.90 -0.67
N SER A 104 2.25 -7.54 0.47
CA SER A 104 2.23 -8.38 1.69
C SER A 104 0.81 -8.65 2.17
N ARG A 105 -0.04 -7.61 2.24
CA ARG A 105 -1.45 -7.76 2.64
C ARG A 105 -2.25 -8.67 1.70
N ARG A 106 -2.00 -8.58 0.39
CA ARG A 106 -2.66 -9.44 -0.60
C ARG A 106 -2.28 -10.90 -0.40
N ASN A 107 -0.99 -11.19 -0.19
CA ASN A 107 -0.53 -12.55 0.06
C ASN A 107 -1.18 -13.15 1.32
N ILE A 108 -1.33 -12.35 2.38
CA ILE A 108 -2.02 -12.80 3.60
C ILE A 108 -3.51 -13.06 3.33
N SER A 109 -4.20 -12.19 2.60
CA SER A 109 -5.60 -12.42 2.24
C SER A 109 -5.78 -13.67 1.37
N GLU A 110 -4.89 -13.92 0.43
CA GLU A 110 -4.92 -15.12 -0.40
C GLU A 110 -4.71 -16.39 0.43
N LEU A 111 -3.87 -16.34 1.48
CA LEU A 111 -3.69 -17.46 2.42
C LEU A 111 -4.92 -17.66 3.32
N MET A 112 -5.59 -16.59 3.72
CA MET A 112 -6.83 -16.70 4.53
C MET A 112 -8.01 -17.18 3.68
N ASP A 113 -8.03 -16.92 2.38
CA ASP A 113 -9.07 -17.35 1.43
C ASP A 113 -8.97 -18.86 1.05
N ILE A 114 -7.94 -19.56 1.57
CA ILE A 114 -7.78 -21.00 1.38
C ILE A 114 -8.75 -21.78 2.28
N ARG A 115 -9.13 -21.22 3.44
CA ARG A 115 -10.07 -21.88 4.37
C ARG A 115 -11.50 -21.83 3.78
N PRO A 116 -12.18 -22.97 3.63
CA PRO A 116 -13.59 -22.99 3.27
C PRO A 116 -14.49 -22.37 4.33
N ASP A 117 -15.57 -21.76 3.86
CA ASP A 117 -16.55 -21.12 4.75
C ASP A 117 -17.46 -22.13 5.45
N TYR A 118 -17.41 -23.42 5.08
CA TYR A 118 -18.25 -24.49 5.64
C TYR A 118 -17.53 -25.83 5.68
N ALA A 119 -17.99 -26.69 6.57
CA ALA A 119 -17.68 -28.12 6.63
C ALA A 119 -18.96 -28.92 6.45
N ASN A 120 -18.93 -30.01 5.69
CA ASN A 120 -20.07 -30.93 5.60
C ASN A 120 -19.92 -32.02 6.70
N ILE A 121 -20.86 -32.08 7.60
CA ILE A 121 -20.99 -33.16 8.59
C ILE A 121 -22.11 -34.09 8.17
N GLU A 122 -21.98 -35.41 8.49
CA GLU A 122 -23.05 -36.36 8.28
C GLU A 122 -23.91 -36.47 9.53
N LYS A 123 -25.20 -36.16 9.38
CA LYS A 123 -26.19 -36.27 10.45
C LYS A 123 -27.45 -36.95 9.92
N ASP A 124 -27.83 -38.04 10.55
CA ASP A 124 -29.01 -38.81 10.15
C ASP A 124 -29.01 -39.26 8.68
N GLY A 125 -27.84 -39.53 8.10
CA GLY A 125 -27.65 -39.93 6.70
C GLY A 125 -27.82 -38.81 5.69
N GLN A 126 -27.80 -37.57 6.14
CA GLN A 126 -27.80 -36.37 5.30
C GLN A 126 -26.57 -35.48 5.59
N LEU A 127 -26.06 -34.82 4.56
CA LEU A 127 -24.98 -33.86 4.71
C LEU A 127 -25.55 -32.50 5.15
N GLU A 128 -25.07 -32.02 6.26
CA GLU A 128 -25.39 -30.68 6.80
C GLU A 128 -24.13 -29.79 6.71
N GLN A 129 -24.29 -28.58 6.19
CA GLN A 129 -23.21 -27.59 6.16
C GLN A 129 -23.21 -26.81 7.47
N VAL A 130 -22.06 -26.83 8.13
CA VAL A 130 -21.82 -26.11 9.39
C VAL A 130 -20.58 -25.23 9.29
N ASP A 131 -20.46 -24.23 10.17
CA ASP A 131 -19.23 -23.45 10.28
C ASP A 131 -18.09 -24.37 10.75
N PRO A 132 -16.91 -24.36 10.09
CA PRO A 132 -15.77 -25.15 10.52
C PRO A 132 -15.34 -24.92 11.97
N ASP A 133 -15.61 -23.73 12.54
CA ASP A 133 -15.31 -23.41 13.94
C ASP A 133 -16.27 -24.07 14.93
N GLU A 134 -17.43 -24.56 14.49
CA GLU A 134 -18.42 -25.26 15.29
C GLU A 134 -18.19 -26.78 15.29
N VAL A 135 -17.26 -27.30 14.49
CA VAL A 135 -16.98 -28.73 14.39
C VAL A 135 -16.09 -29.17 15.55
N GLU A 136 -16.61 -30.05 16.38
CA GLU A 136 -15.88 -30.59 17.53
C GLU A 136 -14.83 -31.64 17.12
N VAL A 137 -13.76 -31.75 17.91
CA VAL A 137 -12.69 -32.75 17.69
C VAL A 137 -13.27 -34.15 17.76
N GLY A 138 -13.03 -34.95 16.72
CA GLY A 138 -13.56 -36.33 16.60
C GLY A 138 -14.83 -36.43 15.74
N THR A 139 -15.36 -35.31 15.27
CA THR A 139 -16.47 -35.32 14.29
C THR A 139 -15.99 -35.77 12.93
N THR A 140 -16.76 -36.62 12.26
CA THR A 140 -16.51 -37.04 10.86
C THR A 140 -17.07 -36.00 9.94
N ILE A 141 -16.20 -35.47 9.06
CA ILE A 141 -16.58 -34.54 8.00
C ILE A 141 -16.48 -35.26 6.65
N VAL A 142 -17.29 -34.82 5.69
CA VAL A 142 -17.27 -35.33 4.31
C VAL A 142 -16.80 -34.23 3.39
N VAL A 143 -15.70 -34.50 2.67
CA VAL A 143 -15.16 -33.57 1.66
C VAL A 143 -15.48 -34.16 0.28
N GLN A 144 -16.28 -33.43 -0.49
CA GLN A 144 -16.69 -33.87 -1.84
C GLN A 144 -15.62 -33.50 -2.88
N SER A 145 -15.73 -34.14 -4.04
CA SER A 145 -14.80 -33.85 -5.15
C SER A 145 -14.89 -32.38 -5.58
N GLY A 146 -13.75 -31.68 -5.57
CA GLY A 146 -13.67 -30.26 -5.89
C GLY A 146 -13.84 -29.31 -4.70
N GLU A 147 -14.14 -29.82 -3.51
CA GLU A 147 -14.18 -29.03 -2.29
C GLU A 147 -12.81 -28.90 -1.65
N LYS A 148 -12.63 -27.85 -0.88
CA LYS A 148 -11.44 -27.65 -0.06
C LYS A 148 -11.61 -28.33 1.29
N VAL A 149 -10.54 -28.87 1.86
CA VAL A 149 -10.55 -29.44 3.21
C VAL A 149 -10.69 -28.31 4.24
N PRO A 150 -11.77 -28.28 5.04
CA PRO A 150 -12.09 -27.16 5.91
C PRO A 150 -11.28 -27.08 7.22
N ILE A 151 -10.86 -28.24 7.74
CA ILE A 151 -10.15 -28.39 9.01
C ILE A 151 -9.15 -29.53 8.93
N ASP A 152 -8.15 -29.51 9.80
CA ASP A 152 -7.20 -30.61 9.93
C ASP A 152 -7.87 -31.89 10.41
N GLY A 153 -7.50 -33.02 9.81
CA GLY A 153 -8.09 -34.30 10.16
C GLY A 153 -7.30 -35.51 9.68
N VAL A 154 -7.82 -36.68 9.95
CA VAL A 154 -7.28 -37.97 9.52
C VAL A 154 -8.27 -38.60 8.54
N ILE A 155 -7.76 -39.08 7.38
CA ILE A 155 -8.61 -39.78 6.43
C ILE A 155 -9.09 -41.11 7.01
N LEU A 156 -10.39 -41.28 7.10
CA LEU A 156 -11.03 -42.53 7.54
C LEU A 156 -11.37 -43.41 6.35
N GLU A 157 -11.94 -42.87 5.30
CA GLU A 157 -12.32 -43.54 4.07
C GLU A 157 -12.07 -42.66 2.84
N GLY A 158 -11.88 -43.28 1.69
CA GLY A 158 -11.72 -42.61 0.41
C GLY A 158 -10.26 -42.44 0.00
N SER A 159 -10.08 -41.96 -1.23
CA SER A 159 -8.78 -41.55 -1.76
C SER A 159 -8.94 -40.32 -2.65
N SER A 160 -8.08 -39.34 -2.49
CA SER A 160 -8.07 -38.11 -3.29
C SER A 160 -6.66 -37.58 -3.43
N THR A 161 -6.46 -36.71 -4.41
CA THR A 161 -5.24 -35.93 -4.57
C THR A 161 -5.51 -34.50 -4.11
N LEU A 162 -4.72 -34.00 -3.15
CA LEU A 162 -4.73 -32.62 -2.71
C LEU A 162 -3.68 -31.83 -3.52
N ASN A 163 -4.07 -30.66 -3.98
CA ASN A 163 -3.16 -29.70 -4.66
C ASN A 163 -2.68 -28.65 -3.70
#